data_d26a72afa1cc485209ea6e61bb671dbd
#
_entry.id   d26a72afa1cc485209ea6e61bb671dbd
#
_cell.length_a   1.000
_cell.length_b   1.000
_cell.length_c   1.000
_cell.angle_alpha   90.00
_cell.angle_beta   90.00
_cell.angle_gamma   90.00
#
_symmetry.space_group_name_H-M   'P 1'
#
loop_
_entity.id
_entity.type
_entity.pdbx_description
1 polymer ?
#
loop_
_entity_poly.entity_id
_entity_poly.type
_entity_poly.pdbx_seq_one_letter_code
_entity_poly.pdbx_strand_id
1 'polypeptide(L)'
;MTSLYLRENLTFDQARVQVLHEGKDGKDLYMKGICIQGGIKNANQRVYPVQEIAKATKTLNDQISSGYSVLGEVDHPDDLKINLDRVSHMITEMWMDGPNGYGKMKILPTPMGQLVKTMLESGVKLGVSSRGSGNMNEYGSGEVSDFEIITVDVVAQPSAPGAYPCLLYTSPSPRDLSTSRMPSSA
;
A
#
# COMPACT_ATOMS: atom_id res chain seq x y z
N MET A 1 0.81 -20.40 20.76
CA MET A 1 -0.18 -19.64 19.96
C MET A 1 0.31 -19.56 18.53
N THR A 2 -0.55 -19.90 17.59
CA THR A 2 -0.18 -19.84 16.17
C THR A 2 -0.28 -18.37 15.74
N SER A 3 0.82 -17.80 15.28
CA SER A 3 0.82 -16.43 14.74
C SER A 3 -0.04 -16.39 13.48
N LEU A 4 -0.92 -15.41 13.39
CA LEU A 4 -1.83 -15.22 12.27
C LEU A 4 -1.15 -14.38 11.18
N TYR A 5 -1.47 -14.70 9.93
CA TYR A 5 -1.17 -13.85 8.79
C TYR A 5 -2.09 -12.62 8.81
N LEU A 6 -1.49 -11.45 8.82
CA LEU A 6 -2.20 -10.18 8.88
C LEU A 6 -1.89 -9.35 7.63
N ARG A 7 -2.93 -8.82 7.00
CA ARG A 7 -2.85 -8.01 5.79
C ARG A 7 -3.81 -6.83 5.91
N GLU A 8 -3.29 -5.63 5.71
CA GLU A 8 -4.06 -4.39 5.82
C GLU A 8 -3.86 -3.53 4.58
N ASN A 9 -4.95 -3.28 3.87
CA ASN A 9 -4.95 -2.50 2.64
C ASN A 9 -5.32 -1.04 2.91
N LEU A 10 -4.54 -0.13 2.36
CA LEU A 10 -4.84 1.30 2.33
C LEU A 10 -4.90 1.78 0.88
N THR A 11 -5.96 2.49 0.53
CA THR A 11 -6.07 3.15 -0.77
C THR A 11 -5.01 4.25 -0.90
N PHE A 12 -4.78 4.74 -2.10
CA PHE A 12 -3.86 5.85 -2.37
C PHE A 12 -4.16 7.06 -1.46
N ASP A 13 -5.43 7.42 -1.33
CA ASP A 13 -5.84 8.57 -0.53
C ASP A 13 -5.74 8.29 0.98
N GLN A 14 -6.13 7.09 1.44
CA GLN A 14 -5.98 6.68 2.84
C GLN A 14 -4.51 6.61 3.27
N ALA A 15 -3.66 6.09 2.42
CA ALA A 15 -2.22 6.01 2.64
C ALA A 15 -1.52 7.38 2.47
N ARG A 16 -2.21 8.39 1.97
CA ARG A 16 -1.64 9.72 1.64
C ARG A 16 -0.37 9.59 0.80
N VAL A 17 -0.45 8.77 -0.24
CA VAL A 17 0.71 8.43 -1.07
C VAL A 17 1.28 9.67 -1.74
N GLN A 18 2.58 9.83 -1.63
CA GLN A 18 3.37 10.83 -2.36
C GLN A 18 4.35 10.09 -3.26
N VAL A 19 4.47 10.58 -4.49
CA VAL A 19 5.45 10.10 -5.47
C VAL A 19 6.59 11.10 -5.53
N LEU A 20 7.81 10.65 -5.32
CA LEU A 20 8.99 11.50 -5.22
C LEU A 20 10.03 11.05 -6.24
N HIS A 21 10.62 12.02 -6.94
CA HIS A 21 11.78 11.81 -7.81
C HIS A 21 13.02 12.30 -7.08
N GLU A 22 13.96 11.40 -6.81
CA GLU A 22 15.19 11.69 -6.06
C GLU A 22 16.42 11.14 -6.81
N GLY A 23 17.60 11.41 -6.25
CA GLY A 23 18.87 10.96 -6.81
C GLY A 23 19.48 11.98 -7.79
N LYS A 24 20.67 11.64 -8.32
CA LYS A 24 21.31 12.43 -9.38
C LYS A 24 20.42 12.38 -10.62
N ASP A 25 20.00 13.55 -11.07
CA ASP A 25 19.11 13.74 -12.22
C ASP A 25 17.64 13.29 -12.01
N GLY A 26 17.17 13.13 -10.77
CA GLY A 26 15.79 12.74 -10.48
C GLY A 26 15.39 11.37 -11.01
N LYS A 27 16.35 10.46 -11.20
CA LYS A 27 16.11 9.14 -11.81
C LYS A 27 15.50 8.10 -10.88
N ASP A 28 15.68 8.28 -9.59
CA ASP A 28 15.12 7.35 -8.59
C ASP A 28 13.69 7.76 -8.25
N LEU A 29 12.78 6.82 -8.38
CA LEU A 29 11.38 7.00 -8.04
C LEU A 29 11.08 6.38 -6.69
N TYR A 30 10.36 7.10 -5.84
CA TYR A 30 9.93 6.64 -4.53
C TYR A 30 8.43 6.83 -4.36
N MET A 31 7.82 5.93 -3.60
CA MET A 31 6.51 6.13 -2.98
C MET A 31 6.71 6.35 -1.48
N LYS A 32 5.94 7.26 -0.90
CA LYS A 32 5.92 7.55 0.53
C LYS A 32 4.48 7.68 0.98
N GLY A 33 4.16 7.11 2.12
CA GLY A 33 2.82 7.22 2.67
C GLY A 33 2.61 6.41 3.94
N ILE A 34 1.39 6.42 4.44
CA ILE A 34 0.97 5.60 5.57
C ILE A 34 0.92 4.14 5.12
N CYS A 35 1.64 3.28 5.82
CA CYS A 35 1.64 1.84 5.58
C CYS A 35 0.68 1.09 6.50
N ILE A 36 0.48 1.61 7.71
CA ILE A 36 -0.45 1.05 8.68
C ILE A 36 -1.00 2.13 9.60
N GLN A 37 -2.29 2.04 9.91
CA GLN A 37 -2.99 2.97 10.79
C GLN A 37 -3.17 2.37 12.18
N GLY A 38 -2.84 3.15 13.20
CA GLY A 38 -2.94 2.73 14.59
C GLY A 38 -4.12 3.33 15.33
N GLY A 39 -4.59 2.63 16.35
CA GLY A 39 -5.61 3.10 17.28
C GLY A 39 -7.03 3.15 16.72
N ILE A 40 -7.24 2.80 15.46
CA ILE A 40 -8.56 2.77 14.83
C ILE A 40 -8.90 1.36 14.37
N LYS A 41 -10.20 1.06 14.37
CA LYS A 41 -10.70 -0.21 13.86
C LYS A 41 -10.74 -0.16 12.33
N ASN A 42 -9.97 -1.05 11.69
CA ASN A 42 -9.87 -1.07 10.24
C ASN A 42 -10.99 -1.90 9.59
N ALA A 43 -10.97 -2.00 8.26
CA ALA A 43 -11.95 -2.74 7.48
C ALA A 43 -12.01 -4.25 7.82
N ASN A 44 -10.90 -4.81 8.31
CA ASN A 44 -10.82 -6.21 8.75
C ASN A 44 -11.25 -6.40 10.22
N GLN A 45 -11.85 -5.39 10.84
CA GLN A 45 -12.27 -5.36 12.25
C GLN A 45 -11.11 -5.50 13.25
N ARG A 46 -9.89 -5.14 12.84
CA ARG A 46 -8.69 -5.19 13.66
C ARG A 46 -8.31 -3.79 14.16
N VAL A 47 -7.75 -3.77 15.37
CA VAL A 47 -7.18 -2.55 15.98
C VAL A 47 -5.70 -2.83 16.25
N TYR A 48 -4.85 -2.00 15.69
CA TYR A 48 -3.41 -2.06 15.94
C TYR A 48 -3.05 -1.02 17.00
N PRO A 49 -2.65 -1.43 18.22
CA PRO A 49 -2.15 -0.50 19.21
C PRO A 49 -0.95 0.28 18.66
N VAL A 50 -0.90 1.57 18.93
CA VAL A 50 0.19 2.45 18.44
C VAL A 50 1.57 1.93 18.86
N GLN A 51 1.66 1.36 20.06
CA GLN A 51 2.90 0.78 20.58
C GLN A 51 3.36 -0.46 19.80
N GLU A 52 2.43 -1.29 19.34
CA GLU A 52 2.73 -2.45 18.49
C GLU A 52 3.28 -2.01 17.13
N ILE A 53 2.68 -0.98 16.53
CA ILE A 53 3.19 -0.42 15.27
C ILE A 53 4.57 0.21 15.48
N ALA A 54 4.77 0.96 16.54
CA ALA A 54 6.05 1.58 16.84
C ALA A 54 7.17 0.54 17.04
N LYS A 55 6.88 -0.54 17.75
CA LYS A 55 7.79 -1.68 17.93
C LYS A 55 8.12 -2.35 16.58
N ALA A 56 7.11 -2.66 15.79
CA ALA A 56 7.29 -3.31 14.49
C ALA A 56 8.09 -2.42 13.52
N THR A 57 7.80 -1.13 13.47
CA THR A 57 8.53 -0.12 12.68
C THR A 57 10.00 -0.04 13.09
N LYS A 58 10.27 0.00 14.40
CA LYS A 58 11.64 0.01 14.91
C LYS A 58 12.39 -1.27 14.52
N THR A 59 11.79 -2.42 14.71
CA THR A 59 12.38 -3.72 14.37
C THR A 59 12.74 -3.78 12.88
N LEU A 60 11.85 -3.32 12.00
CA LEU A 60 12.10 -3.29 10.58
C LEU A 60 13.24 -2.36 10.20
N ASN A 61 13.31 -1.16 10.79
CA ASN A 61 14.42 -0.22 10.58
C ASN A 61 15.76 -0.77 11.10
N ASP A 62 15.75 -1.47 12.21
CA ASP A 62 16.96 -2.12 12.74
C ASP A 62 17.48 -3.19 11.75
N GLN A 63 16.58 -3.96 11.13
CA GLN A 63 16.92 -4.90 10.06
C GLN A 63 17.51 -4.19 8.84
N ILE A 64 16.86 -3.14 8.36
CA ILE A 64 17.34 -2.34 7.22
C ILE A 64 18.73 -1.77 7.52
N SER A 65 18.92 -1.22 8.71
CA SER A 65 20.20 -0.65 9.15
C SER A 65 21.32 -1.69 9.27
N SER A 66 20.97 -2.95 9.52
CA SER A 66 21.92 -4.07 9.55
C SER A 66 22.25 -4.61 8.14
N GLY A 67 21.68 -4.03 7.09
CA GLY A 67 21.93 -4.40 5.69
C GLY A 67 20.92 -5.37 5.10
N TYR A 68 19.83 -5.66 5.80
CA TYR A 68 18.76 -6.48 5.25
C TYR A 68 17.91 -5.68 4.25
N SER A 69 17.64 -6.28 3.09
CA SER A 69 16.80 -5.67 2.06
C SER A 69 15.35 -6.12 2.23
N VAL A 70 14.48 -5.20 2.62
CA VAL A 70 13.05 -5.46 2.73
C VAL A 70 12.39 -5.21 1.38
N LEU A 71 12.10 -6.28 0.66
CA LEU A 71 11.51 -6.23 -0.68
C LEU A 71 9.99 -6.26 -0.59
N GLY A 72 9.33 -5.53 -1.48
CA GLY A 72 7.88 -5.54 -1.63
C GLY A 72 7.45 -5.93 -3.04
N GLU A 73 6.25 -6.46 -3.14
CA GLU A 73 5.69 -7.00 -4.37
C GLU A 73 4.56 -6.15 -4.92
N VAL A 74 4.22 -6.37 -6.17
CA VAL A 74 2.95 -5.94 -6.76
C VAL A 74 1.90 -7.00 -6.49
N ASP A 75 0.70 -6.57 -6.08
CA ASP A 75 -0.38 -7.41 -5.60
C ASP A 75 -0.04 -8.20 -4.32
N HIS A 76 -1.03 -8.88 -3.80
CA HIS A 76 -0.87 -9.73 -2.63
C HIS A 76 -0.76 -11.18 -3.02
N PRO A 77 0.36 -11.85 -2.75
CA PRO A 77 0.32 -13.29 -2.55
C PRO A 77 -0.36 -13.60 -1.21
N ASP A 78 -1.02 -14.74 -1.14
CA ASP A 78 -1.54 -15.29 0.11
C ASP A 78 -0.44 -15.97 0.95
N ASP A 79 0.80 -15.54 0.79
CA ASP A 79 1.99 -16.11 1.41
C ASP A 79 2.82 -15.01 2.10
N LEU A 80 3.52 -15.37 3.16
CA LEU A 80 4.50 -14.51 3.82
C LEU A 80 5.84 -14.45 3.07
N LYS A 81 6.09 -15.37 2.15
CA LYS A 81 7.32 -15.40 1.34
C LYS A 81 7.27 -14.34 0.26
N ILE A 82 8.43 -13.75 0.01
CA ILE A 82 8.62 -12.83 -1.11
C ILE A 82 8.93 -13.64 -2.38
N ASN A 83 8.11 -13.42 -3.42
CA ASN A 83 8.35 -13.96 -4.74
C ASN A 83 9.12 -12.93 -5.58
N LEU A 84 10.37 -13.26 -5.93
CA LEU A 84 11.26 -12.35 -6.65
C LEU A 84 10.72 -11.90 -8.01
N ASP A 85 9.91 -12.73 -8.66
CA ASP A 85 9.29 -12.39 -9.96
C ASP A 85 8.29 -11.22 -9.84
N ARG A 86 7.80 -10.95 -8.64
CA ARG A 86 6.80 -9.93 -8.36
C ARG A 86 7.36 -8.69 -7.66
N VAL A 87 8.63 -8.71 -7.32
CA VAL A 87 9.29 -7.60 -6.63
C VAL A 87 9.26 -6.35 -7.50
N SER A 88 8.72 -5.27 -6.94
CA SER A 88 8.63 -3.96 -7.59
C SER A 88 9.41 -2.86 -6.86
N HIS A 89 9.65 -3.04 -5.57
CA HIS A 89 10.24 -2.00 -4.74
C HIS A 89 10.97 -2.57 -3.53
N MET A 90 11.68 -1.69 -2.86
CA MET A 90 12.39 -1.95 -1.61
C MET A 90 12.00 -0.88 -0.59
N ILE A 91 11.68 -1.29 0.62
CA ILE A 91 11.45 -0.35 1.72
C ILE A 91 12.81 0.19 2.18
N THR A 92 12.97 1.50 2.14
CA THR A 92 14.21 2.16 2.55
C THR A 92 14.16 2.70 3.97
N GLU A 93 12.97 3.03 4.45
CA GLU A 93 12.76 3.61 5.76
C GLU A 93 11.30 3.45 6.20
N MET A 94 11.10 3.26 7.49
CA MET A 94 9.79 3.41 8.14
C MET A 94 9.93 4.28 9.39
N TRP A 95 8.88 5.01 9.72
CA TRP A 95 8.85 5.88 10.92
C TRP A 95 7.43 6.03 11.42
N MET A 96 7.31 6.50 12.67
CA MET A 96 6.01 6.88 13.25
C MET A 96 5.75 8.36 13.00
N ASP A 97 4.52 8.68 12.62
CA ASP A 97 3.98 10.03 12.63
C ASP A 97 2.57 9.97 13.24
N GLY A 98 2.44 10.55 14.43
CA GLY A 98 1.25 10.35 15.26
C GLY A 98 1.00 8.86 15.53
N PRO A 99 -0.23 8.37 15.35
CA PRO A 99 -0.57 6.96 15.58
C PRO A 99 -0.18 6.04 14.42
N ASN A 100 0.27 6.59 13.29
CA ASN A 100 0.44 5.85 12.05
C ASN A 100 1.91 5.51 11.76
N GLY A 101 2.13 4.33 11.21
CA GLY A 101 3.41 3.91 10.64
C GLY A 101 3.49 4.35 9.18
N TYR A 102 4.46 5.19 8.85
CA TYR A 102 4.79 5.64 7.51
C TYR A 102 5.95 4.84 6.94
N GLY A 103 6.00 4.74 5.63
CA GLY A 103 7.11 4.12 4.92
C GLY A 103 7.51 4.90 3.68
N LYS A 104 8.78 4.76 3.32
CA LYS A 104 9.37 5.21 2.06
C LYS A 104 9.89 4.00 1.30
N MET A 105 9.48 3.87 0.05
CA MET A 105 9.76 2.73 -0.81
C MET A 105 10.43 3.21 -2.09
N LYS A 106 11.60 2.66 -2.40
CA LYS A 106 12.28 2.89 -3.67
C LYS A 106 11.74 1.93 -4.72
N ILE A 107 11.24 2.45 -5.83
CA ILE A 107 10.83 1.63 -6.97
C ILE A 107 12.08 1.10 -7.67
N LEU A 108 12.16 -0.21 -7.82
CA LEU A 108 13.31 -0.89 -8.42
C LEU A 108 13.12 -1.08 -9.93
N PRO A 109 14.20 -1.13 -10.71
CA PRO A 109 14.13 -1.36 -12.16
C PRO A 109 13.88 -2.84 -12.51
N THR A 110 13.04 -3.53 -11.75
CA THR A 110 12.54 -4.88 -12.05
C THR A 110 11.38 -4.78 -13.04
N PRO A 111 10.95 -5.87 -13.70
CA PRO A 111 9.77 -5.84 -14.57
C PRO A 111 8.53 -5.28 -13.87
N MET A 112 8.25 -5.70 -12.64
CA MET A 112 7.12 -5.19 -11.87
C MET A 112 7.35 -3.75 -11.39
N GLY A 113 8.58 -3.38 -11.07
CA GLY A 113 8.93 -1.99 -10.74
C GLY A 113 8.74 -1.05 -11.92
N GLN A 114 9.08 -1.45 -13.12
CA GLN A 114 8.82 -0.67 -14.34
C GLN A 114 7.32 -0.50 -14.58
N LEU A 115 6.52 -1.54 -14.33
CA LEU A 115 5.06 -1.47 -14.39
C LEU A 115 4.51 -0.46 -13.40
N VAL A 116 4.91 -0.53 -12.13
CA VAL A 116 4.51 0.42 -11.08
C VAL A 116 4.93 1.85 -11.46
N LYS A 117 6.17 2.04 -11.90
CA LYS A 117 6.67 3.34 -12.37
C LYS A 117 5.80 3.92 -13.47
N THR A 118 5.52 3.14 -14.50
CA THR A 118 4.67 3.56 -15.62
C THR A 118 3.29 3.98 -15.16
N MET A 119 2.68 3.21 -14.27
CA MET A 119 1.36 3.53 -13.71
C MET A 119 1.39 4.84 -12.91
N LEU A 120 2.35 5.01 -12.00
CA LEU A 120 2.46 6.20 -11.15
C LEU A 120 2.72 7.46 -11.99
N GLU A 121 3.63 7.39 -12.96
CA GLU A 121 3.94 8.51 -13.86
C GLU A 121 2.77 8.84 -14.81
N SER A 122 1.90 7.87 -15.07
CA SER A 122 0.66 8.07 -15.84
C SER A 122 -0.51 8.56 -15.00
N GLY A 123 -0.31 8.79 -13.69
CA GLY A 123 -1.34 9.27 -12.78
C GLY A 123 -2.25 8.19 -12.20
N VAL A 124 -1.89 6.91 -12.34
CA VAL A 124 -2.64 5.82 -11.69
C VAL A 124 -2.43 5.91 -10.19
N LYS A 125 -3.52 5.87 -9.44
CA LYS A 125 -3.52 5.87 -7.99
C LYS A 125 -3.36 4.44 -7.46
N LEU A 126 -2.17 4.09 -7.03
CA LEU A 126 -1.88 2.80 -6.41
C LEU A 126 -1.93 2.94 -4.88
N GLY A 127 -2.49 1.96 -4.22
CA GLY A 127 -2.50 1.85 -2.78
C GLY A 127 -1.32 1.03 -2.26
N VAL A 128 -1.30 0.86 -0.96
CA VAL A 128 -0.32 0.02 -0.27
C VAL A 128 -1.00 -0.97 0.66
N SER A 129 -0.33 -2.07 0.93
CA SER A 129 -0.80 -3.08 1.85
C SER A 129 0.33 -3.62 2.70
N SER A 130 0.23 -3.47 4.00
CA SER A 130 1.17 -4.11 4.92
C SER A 130 0.88 -5.60 5.02
N ARG A 131 1.94 -6.40 4.93
CA ARG A 131 1.94 -7.83 5.28
C ARG A 131 2.71 -8.03 6.57
N GLY A 132 2.13 -8.79 7.47
CA GLY A 132 2.76 -9.05 8.74
C GLY A 132 2.22 -10.31 9.41
N SER A 133 2.71 -10.55 10.59
CA SER A 133 2.23 -11.58 11.49
C SER A 133 1.94 -11.01 12.86
N GLY A 134 1.08 -11.65 13.60
CA GLY A 134 0.73 -11.25 14.95
C GLY A 134 -0.34 -12.14 15.56
N ASN A 135 -0.66 -11.86 16.80
CA ASN A 135 -1.75 -12.53 17.51
C ASN A 135 -2.95 -11.59 17.54
N MET A 136 -4.14 -12.15 17.54
CA MET A 136 -5.38 -11.39 17.63
C MET A 136 -6.20 -11.90 18.81
N ASN A 137 -6.76 -10.99 19.57
CA ASN A 137 -7.71 -11.32 20.61
C ASN A 137 -9.07 -11.63 19.96
N GLU A 138 -9.41 -12.92 19.88
CA GLU A 138 -10.64 -13.39 19.26
C GLU A 138 -11.90 -13.06 20.09
N TYR A 139 -11.74 -12.75 21.38
CA TYR A 139 -12.83 -12.50 22.32
C TYR A 139 -13.08 -11.00 22.53
N GLY A 140 -13.47 -10.28 21.47
CA GLY A 140 -14.18 -9.02 21.61
C GLY A 140 -13.57 -7.77 20.98
N SER A 141 -12.27 -7.46 21.10
CA SER A 141 -11.73 -6.17 20.66
C SER A 141 -11.16 -6.15 19.25
N GLY A 142 -10.75 -7.31 18.71
CA GLY A 142 -9.98 -7.36 17.48
C GLY A 142 -8.58 -6.74 17.60
N GLU A 143 -8.09 -6.60 18.83
CA GLU A 143 -6.79 -6.00 19.11
C GLU A 143 -5.66 -6.94 18.72
N VAL A 144 -4.68 -6.40 18.00
CA VAL A 144 -3.50 -7.13 17.55
C VAL A 144 -2.36 -6.96 18.55
N SER A 145 -1.69 -8.05 18.86
CA SER A 145 -0.48 -8.09 19.69
C SER A 145 0.65 -8.85 19.01
N ASP A 146 1.87 -8.65 19.49
CA ASP A 146 3.09 -9.25 18.93
C ASP A 146 3.19 -9.04 17.42
N PHE A 147 2.85 -7.84 16.97
CA PHE A 147 2.82 -7.49 15.56
C PHE A 147 4.22 -7.33 14.98
N GLU A 148 4.46 -8.02 13.87
CA GLU A 148 5.67 -7.88 13.07
C GLU A 148 5.30 -7.52 11.63
N ILE A 149 5.94 -6.48 11.08
CA ILE A 149 5.81 -6.12 9.68
C ILE A 149 6.86 -6.90 8.88
N ILE A 150 6.40 -7.68 7.92
CA ILE A 150 7.27 -8.43 7.01
C ILE A 150 7.62 -7.59 5.80
N THR A 151 6.64 -6.95 5.20
CA THR A 151 6.81 -6.02 4.09
C THR A 151 5.56 -5.15 3.90
N VAL A 152 5.66 -4.24 2.94
CA VAL A 152 4.53 -3.46 2.43
C VAL A 152 4.51 -3.63 0.92
N ASP A 153 3.37 -4.04 0.37
CA ASP A 153 3.17 -4.27 -1.05
C ASP A 153 2.47 -3.09 -1.71
N VAL A 154 2.67 -2.95 -3.02
CA VAL A 154 1.91 -2.02 -3.86
C VAL A 154 0.72 -2.77 -4.46
N VAL A 155 -0.46 -2.22 -4.25
CA VAL A 155 -1.71 -2.84 -4.70
C VAL A 155 -2.49 -1.91 -5.61
N ALA A 156 -3.16 -2.50 -6.61
CA ALA A 156 -4.22 -1.80 -7.30
C ALA A 156 -5.26 -1.43 -6.23
N GLN A 157 -5.84 -0.25 -6.35
CA GLN A 157 -6.74 0.28 -5.34
C GLN A 157 -7.78 -0.79 -4.96
N PRO A 158 -7.77 -1.27 -3.71
CA PRO A 158 -8.78 -2.21 -3.28
C PRO A 158 -10.12 -1.50 -3.41
N SER A 159 -11.04 -2.09 -4.15
CA SER A 159 -12.41 -1.59 -4.22
C SER A 159 -12.97 -1.55 -2.80
N ALA A 160 -13.00 -0.37 -2.20
CA ALA A 160 -13.76 -0.18 -0.98
C ALA A 160 -15.21 -0.50 -1.33
N PRO A 161 -15.84 -1.48 -0.66
CA PRO A 161 -17.23 -1.80 -0.94
C PRO A 161 -18.07 -0.52 -0.81
N GLY A 162 -18.67 -0.07 -1.90
CA GLY A 162 -19.57 1.07 -1.96
C GLY A 162 -18.99 2.42 -2.34
N ALA A 163 -17.66 2.58 -2.51
CA ALA A 163 -17.07 3.88 -2.84
C ALA A 163 -16.95 4.18 -4.36
N TYR A 164 -17.05 3.19 -5.21
CA TYR A 164 -16.70 3.30 -6.63
C TYR A 164 -17.84 3.30 -7.65
N PRO A 165 -19.00 2.66 -7.44
CA PRO A 165 -20.02 2.66 -8.46
C PRO A 165 -20.55 4.04 -8.84
N CYS A 166 -20.56 4.99 -7.88
CA CYS A 166 -21.09 6.32 -8.11
C CYS A 166 -20.17 7.26 -8.88
N LEU A 167 -18.85 7.10 -8.78
CA LEU A 167 -17.88 7.98 -9.45
C LEU A 167 -17.65 7.61 -10.92
N LEU A 168 -17.80 6.33 -11.26
CA LEU A 168 -17.66 5.85 -12.64
C LEU A 168 -18.87 6.22 -13.52
N TYR A 169 -20.03 6.47 -12.93
CA TYR A 169 -21.25 6.83 -13.65
C TYR A 169 -21.53 8.33 -13.73
N THR A 170 -20.81 9.17 -13.02
CA THR A 170 -21.05 10.62 -12.99
C THR A 170 -20.16 11.46 -13.89
N SER A 171 -19.14 10.86 -14.52
CA SER A 171 -18.33 11.54 -15.52
C SER A 171 -18.51 10.80 -16.85
N PRO A 172 -19.36 11.29 -17.76
CA PRO A 172 -19.38 10.78 -19.11
C PRO A 172 -17.99 10.97 -19.73
N SER A 173 -17.43 9.88 -20.26
CA SER A 173 -16.16 9.91 -20.98
C SER A 173 -16.28 10.93 -22.13
N PRO A 174 -15.22 11.70 -22.45
CA PRO A 174 -15.22 12.56 -23.64
C PRO A 174 -15.59 11.84 -24.94
N ARG A 175 -15.48 10.51 -24.98
CA ARG A 175 -15.92 9.68 -26.10
C ARG A 175 -17.44 9.50 -26.15
N ASP A 176 -18.12 9.54 -25.03
CA ASP A 176 -19.58 9.39 -24.97
C ASP A 176 -20.32 10.67 -25.39
N LEU A 177 -19.63 11.82 -25.31
CA LEU A 177 -20.15 13.11 -25.80
C LEU A 177 -20.06 13.26 -27.31
N SER A 178 -19.27 12.42 -28.02
CA SER A 178 -19.09 12.49 -29.48
C SER A 178 -20.11 11.68 -30.27
N THR A 179 -20.90 10.83 -29.64
CA THR A 179 -21.87 9.94 -30.28
C THR A 179 -23.29 10.49 -30.32
N SER A 180 -23.57 11.66 -29.73
CA SER A 180 -24.91 12.24 -29.67
C SER A 180 -25.22 13.24 -30.80
N ARG A 181 -24.44 13.28 -31.88
CA ARG A 181 -24.81 14.03 -33.11
C ARG A 181 -25.29 13.09 -34.18
N MET A 182 -26.54 12.75 -34.11
CA MET A 182 -27.26 12.35 -35.30
C MET A 182 -27.57 13.61 -36.13
N PRO A 183 -27.17 13.72 -37.40
CA PRO A 183 -27.70 14.76 -38.27
C PRO A 183 -29.15 14.42 -38.54
N SER A 184 -30.05 15.32 -38.21
CA SER A 184 -31.40 15.30 -38.70
C SER A 184 -31.32 15.54 -40.20
N SER A 185 -31.52 14.52 -41.00
CA SER A 185 -31.81 14.68 -42.41
C SER A 185 -33.20 15.26 -42.53
N ALA A 186 -33.25 16.42 -43.15
CA ALA A 186 -34.48 16.97 -43.73
C ALA A 186 -34.96 16.12 -44.93
#